data_0424ae17d8fc85397b116cd621c7f6e5
#
_entry.id   0424ae17d8fc85397b116cd621c7f6e5
#
_cell.length_a   1.000
_cell.length_b   1.000
_cell.length_c   1.000
_cell.angle_alpha   90.00
_cell.angle_beta   90.00
_cell.angle_gamma   90.00
#
_symmetry.space_group_name_H-M   'P 1'
#
loop_
_entity.id
_entity.type
_entity.pdbx_description
1 polymer ?
#
loop_
_entity_poly.entity_id
_entity_poly.type
_entity_poly.pdbx_seq_one_letter_code
_entity_poly.pdbx_strand_id
1 'polypeptide(L)'
;MTIAESLKRFRKDFNLKQKDVADTLGLKQPTYQVYEAKSVPSAAIIVKLADAYDVSADYLLGRSDEPRPPKFDAKTLALLRAMEDKFQTGAV
;
A
#
# COMPACT_ATOMS: atom_id res chain seq x y z
N MET A 1 16.04 -3.95 3.20
CA MET A 1 15.20 -4.58 2.13
C MET A 1 15.17 -3.68 0.93
N THR A 2 15.43 -4.21 -0.25
CA THR A 2 15.34 -3.45 -1.50
C THR A 2 13.89 -3.34 -1.95
N ILE A 3 13.61 -2.42 -2.88
CA ILE A 3 12.26 -2.29 -3.44
C ILE A 3 11.88 -3.58 -4.17
N ALA A 4 12.81 -4.19 -4.89
CA ALA A 4 12.57 -5.47 -5.57
C ALA A 4 12.14 -6.56 -4.57
N GLU A 5 12.84 -6.67 -3.46
CA GLU A 5 12.49 -7.62 -2.40
C GLU A 5 11.14 -7.31 -1.77
N SER A 6 10.83 -6.02 -1.60
CA SER A 6 9.55 -5.58 -1.02
C SER A 6 8.38 -5.91 -1.94
N LEU A 7 8.55 -5.78 -3.25
CA LEU A 7 7.53 -6.18 -4.22
C LEU A 7 7.28 -7.68 -4.19
N LYS A 8 8.34 -8.49 -4.08
CA LYS A 8 8.20 -9.94 -3.91
C LYS A 8 7.46 -10.27 -2.62
N ARG A 9 7.80 -9.60 -1.53
CA ARG A 9 7.13 -9.78 -0.23
C ARG A 9 5.64 -9.48 -0.35
N PHE A 10 5.30 -8.33 -0.95
CA PHE A 10 3.92 -7.94 -1.19
C PHE A 10 3.16 -9.03 -1.96
N ARG A 11 3.75 -9.49 -3.05
CA ARG A 11 3.12 -10.51 -3.89
C ARG A 11 2.88 -11.82 -3.13
N LYS A 12 3.86 -12.24 -2.33
CA LYS A 12 3.75 -13.45 -1.52
C LYS A 12 2.73 -13.28 -0.40
N ASP A 13 2.75 -12.15 0.29
CA ASP A 13 1.84 -11.88 1.40
C ASP A 13 0.38 -11.89 0.93
N PHE A 14 0.13 -11.43 -0.28
CA PHE A 14 -1.20 -11.36 -0.86
C PHE A 14 -1.52 -12.56 -1.77
N ASN A 15 -0.62 -13.54 -1.82
CA ASN A 15 -0.79 -14.76 -2.61
C ASN A 15 -1.08 -14.48 -4.09
N LEU A 16 -0.30 -13.59 -4.67
CA LEU A 16 -0.44 -13.16 -6.06
C LEU A 16 0.66 -13.75 -6.93
N LYS A 17 0.34 -13.96 -8.21
CA LYS A 17 1.33 -14.31 -9.22
C LYS A 17 1.86 -13.04 -9.87
N GLN A 18 3.06 -13.11 -10.44
CA GLN A 18 3.62 -11.97 -11.18
C GLN A 18 2.67 -11.51 -12.30
N LYS A 19 2.03 -12.45 -12.97
CA LYS A 19 1.06 -12.14 -14.02
C LYS A 19 -0.11 -11.30 -13.50
N ASP A 20 -0.61 -11.63 -12.32
CA ASP A 20 -1.75 -10.93 -11.72
C ASP A 20 -1.40 -9.45 -11.48
N VAL A 21 -0.21 -9.22 -10.92
CA VAL A 21 0.24 -7.85 -10.66
C VAL A 21 0.53 -7.10 -11.96
N ALA A 22 1.15 -7.77 -12.92
CA ALA A 22 1.41 -7.18 -14.23
C ALA A 22 0.11 -6.76 -14.93
N ASP A 23 -0.91 -7.62 -14.91
CA ASP A 23 -2.20 -7.33 -15.49
C ASP A 23 -2.86 -6.10 -14.84
N THR A 24 -2.79 -6.02 -13.52
CA THR A 24 -3.31 -4.87 -12.76
C THR A 24 -2.64 -3.57 -13.18
N LEU A 25 -1.33 -3.62 -13.45
CA LEU A 25 -0.56 -2.46 -13.87
C LEU A 25 -0.68 -2.15 -15.36
N GLY A 26 -1.32 -3.02 -16.13
CA GLY A 26 -1.36 -2.87 -17.59
C GLY A 26 -0.03 -3.16 -18.26
N LEU A 27 0.80 -3.98 -17.62
CA LEU A 27 2.13 -4.36 -18.11
C LEU A 27 2.15 -5.82 -18.53
N LYS A 28 3.10 -6.16 -19.40
CA LYS A 28 3.39 -7.56 -19.68
C LYS A 28 4.17 -8.15 -18.51
N GLN A 29 3.98 -9.45 -18.24
CA GLN A 29 4.67 -10.12 -17.14
C GLN A 29 6.19 -9.95 -17.17
N PRO A 30 6.89 -10.11 -18.31
CA PRO A 30 8.33 -9.89 -18.34
C PRO A 30 8.76 -8.48 -17.92
N THR A 31 7.95 -7.48 -18.22
CA THR A 31 8.22 -6.10 -17.81
C THR A 31 8.11 -5.94 -16.30
N TYR A 32 7.06 -6.50 -15.69
CA TYR A 32 6.91 -6.48 -14.24
C TYR A 32 8.02 -7.28 -13.55
N GLN A 33 8.39 -8.42 -14.12
CA GLN A 33 9.44 -9.28 -13.55
C GLN A 33 10.74 -8.52 -13.33
N VAL A 34 11.08 -7.57 -14.19
CA VAL A 34 12.28 -6.75 -14.06
C VAL A 34 12.23 -5.91 -12.78
N TYR A 35 11.06 -5.43 -12.39
CA TYR A 35 10.91 -4.69 -11.14
C TYR A 35 11.22 -5.54 -9.91
N GLU A 36 10.87 -6.82 -9.95
CA GLU A 36 11.17 -7.74 -8.86
C GLU A 36 12.61 -8.26 -8.89
N ALA A 37 13.31 -8.06 -9.98
CA ALA A 37 14.68 -8.54 -10.14
C ALA A 37 15.74 -7.46 -9.86
N LYS A 38 15.59 -6.29 -10.44
CA LYS A 38 16.67 -5.30 -10.40
C LYS A 38 16.29 -3.86 -10.67
N SER A 39 15.13 -3.58 -11.22
CA SER A 39 14.75 -2.21 -11.56
C SER A 39 13.95 -1.57 -10.45
N VAL A 40 14.05 -0.25 -10.34
CA VAL A 40 13.20 0.53 -9.43
C VAL A 40 12.01 1.04 -10.23
N PRO A 41 10.77 0.69 -9.86
CA PRO A 41 9.60 1.20 -10.54
C PRO A 41 9.45 2.70 -10.29
N SER A 42 8.77 3.39 -11.22
CA SER A 42 8.49 4.81 -11.05
C SER A 42 7.49 5.04 -9.90
N ALA A 43 7.44 6.27 -9.41
CA ALA A 43 6.46 6.65 -8.40
C ALA A 43 5.03 6.35 -8.87
N ALA A 44 4.73 6.57 -10.14
CA ALA A 44 3.41 6.29 -10.71
C ALA A 44 3.03 4.82 -10.58
N ILE A 45 3.97 3.90 -10.79
CA ILE A 45 3.74 2.46 -10.63
C ILE A 45 3.47 2.12 -9.16
N ILE A 46 4.24 2.69 -8.24
CA ILE A 46 4.04 2.46 -6.80
C ILE A 46 2.66 2.96 -6.36
N VAL A 47 2.26 4.14 -6.79
CA VAL A 47 0.94 4.70 -6.47
C VAL A 47 -0.18 3.81 -7.04
N LYS A 48 -0.03 3.35 -8.26
CA LYS A 48 -1.01 2.48 -8.91
C LYS A 48 -1.18 1.17 -8.15
N LEU A 49 -0.09 0.56 -7.70
CA LEU A 49 -0.14 -0.66 -6.88
C LEU A 49 -0.79 -0.38 -5.53
N ALA A 50 -0.41 0.70 -4.88
CA ALA A 50 -0.96 1.07 -3.57
C ALA A 50 -2.48 1.24 -3.66
N ASP A 51 -2.96 1.93 -4.67
CA ASP A 51 -4.39 2.16 -4.87
C ASP A 51 -5.12 0.87 -5.25
N ALA A 52 -4.56 0.08 -6.15
CA ALA A 52 -5.22 -1.13 -6.64
C ALA A 52 -5.42 -2.19 -5.56
N TYR A 53 -4.44 -2.33 -4.67
CA TYR A 53 -4.47 -3.36 -3.62
C TYR A 53 -4.76 -2.81 -2.23
N ASP A 54 -5.01 -1.51 -2.13
CA ASP A 54 -5.28 -0.83 -0.87
C ASP A 54 -4.18 -1.10 0.17
N VAL A 55 -2.94 -0.88 -0.25
CA VAL A 55 -1.77 -0.99 0.61
C VAL A 55 -1.02 0.32 0.62
N SER A 56 -0.20 0.55 1.64
CA SER A 56 0.58 1.79 1.72
C SER A 56 1.78 1.74 0.78
N ALA A 57 2.18 2.91 0.29
CA ALA A 57 3.42 3.04 -0.47
C ALA A 57 4.62 2.66 0.39
N ASP A 58 4.61 3.00 1.67
CA ASP A 58 5.70 2.63 2.59
C ASP A 58 5.91 1.12 2.66
N TYR A 59 4.82 0.34 2.68
CA TYR A 59 4.91 -1.11 2.66
C TYR A 59 5.54 -1.60 1.36
N LEU A 60 5.12 -1.06 0.21
CA LEU A 60 5.66 -1.44 -1.09
C LEU A 60 7.13 -1.07 -1.25
N LEU A 61 7.56 0.00 -0.58
CA LEU A 61 8.94 0.48 -0.61
C LEU A 61 9.84 -0.21 0.42
N GLY A 62 9.27 -1.04 1.29
CA GLY A 62 10.02 -1.73 2.33
C GLY A 62 10.28 -0.90 3.59
N ARG A 63 9.59 0.21 3.75
CA ARG A 63 9.73 1.09 4.90
C ARG A 63 8.79 0.74 6.06
N SER A 64 7.81 -0.12 5.79
CA SER A 64 6.84 -0.59 6.77
C SER A 64 6.56 -2.06 6.55
N ASP A 65 6.34 -2.80 7.63
CA ASP A 65 5.92 -4.20 7.56
C ASP A 65 4.40 -4.35 7.54
N GLU A 66 3.68 -3.26 7.75
CA GLU A 66 2.22 -3.27 7.76
C GLU A 66 1.67 -2.81 6.43
N PRO A 67 0.94 -3.68 5.68
CA PRO A 67 0.35 -3.29 4.39
C PRO A 67 -0.67 -2.17 4.54
N ARG A 68 -1.46 -2.20 5.60
CA ARG A 68 -2.51 -1.22 5.89
C ARG A 68 -2.40 -0.75 7.32
N PRO A 69 -1.38 0.09 7.62
CA PRO A 69 -1.26 0.63 8.97
C PRO A 69 -2.50 1.48 9.29
N PRO A 70 -2.99 1.44 10.52
CA PRO A 70 -4.11 2.30 10.90
C PRO A 70 -3.72 3.76 10.71
N LYS A 71 -4.66 4.55 10.18
CA LYS A 71 -4.42 5.99 10.00
C LYS A 71 -4.23 6.68 11.34
N PHE A 72 -4.92 6.18 12.36
CA PHE A 72 -4.89 6.73 13.70
C PHE A 72 -4.79 5.59 14.70
N ASP A 73 -4.06 5.80 15.79
CA ASP A 73 -4.08 4.85 16.89
C ASP A 73 -5.44 4.93 17.63
N ALA A 74 -5.68 3.99 18.56
CA ALA A 74 -6.95 3.92 19.26
C ALA A 74 -7.24 5.19 20.06
N LYS A 75 -6.21 5.79 20.63
CA LYS A 75 -6.33 7.00 21.43
C LYS A 75 -6.71 8.19 20.56
N THR A 76 -6.04 8.36 19.44
CA THR A 76 -6.33 9.44 18.49
C THR A 76 -7.73 9.27 17.89
N LEU A 77 -8.11 8.03 17.57
CA LEU A 77 -9.44 7.75 17.05
C LEU A 77 -10.52 8.09 18.05
N ALA A 78 -10.30 7.78 19.34
CA ALA A 78 -11.23 8.13 20.41
C ALA A 78 -11.40 9.65 20.53
N LEU A 79 -10.32 10.40 20.42
CA LEU A 79 -10.35 11.86 20.44
C LEU A 79 -11.16 12.43 19.26
N LEU A 80 -10.93 11.88 18.06
CA LEU A 80 -11.67 12.32 16.88
C LEU A 80 -13.17 12.06 17.01
N ARG A 81 -13.55 10.91 17.54
CA ARG A 81 -14.96 10.57 17.79
C ARG A 81 -15.58 11.51 18.81
N ALA A 82 -14.86 11.82 19.86
CA ALA A 82 -15.33 12.77 20.88
C ALA A 82 -15.55 14.15 20.28
N MET A 83 -14.67 14.58 19.38
CA MET A 83 -14.81 15.85 18.67
C MET A 83 -16.02 15.83 17.75
N GLU A 84 -16.27 14.76 17.03
CA GLU A 84 -17.45 14.61 16.17
C GLU A 84 -18.74 14.69 16.98
N ASP A 85 -18.81 13.96 18.07
CA ASP A 85 -19.97 14.00 18.96
C ASP A 85 -20.26 15.41 19.47
N LYS A 86 -19.19 16.13 19.81
CA LYS A 86 -19.29 17.49 20.28
C LYS A 86 -19.83 18.41 19.20
N PHE A 87 -19.38 18.24 17.96
CA PHE A 87 -19.88 18.99 16.81
C PHE A 87 -21.35 18.67 16.52
N GLN A 88 -21.72 17.40 16.62
CA GLN A 88 -23.09 16.97 16.35
C GLN A 88 -24.09 17.44 17.40
N THR A 89 -23.69 17.54 18.65
CA THR A 89 -24.58 17.85 19.74
C THR A 89 -24.54 19.29 20.21
N GLY A 90 -23.41 19.94 20.06
CA GLY A 90 -23.20 21.25 20.64
C GLY A 90 -22.78 22.33 19.68
N ALA A 91 -22.58 22.00 18.46
CA ALA A 91 -22.04 22.95 17.48
C ALA A 91 -23.06 23.89 16.89
N VAL A 92 -24.23 23.80 17.32
CA VAL A 92 -25.28 24.62 16.79
C VAL A 92 -25.15 26.04 17.29
#